data_a61d84c6494f719662af1d6c1f79e55b
#
_entry.id   a61d84c6494f719662af1d6c1f79e55b
#
_cell.length_a   1.000
_cell.length_b   1.000
_cell.length_c   1.000
_cell.angle_alpha   90.00
_cell.angle_beta   90.00
_cell.angle_gamma   90.00
#
_symmetry.space_group_name_H-M   'P 1'
#
loop_
_entity.id
_entity.type
_entity.pdbx_description
1 polymer ?
#
loop_
_entity_poly.entity_id
_entity_poly.type
_entity_poly.pdbx_seq_one_letter_code
_entity_poly.pdbx_strand_id
1 'polypeptide(L)'
;MIEQCQCCGSEIRRYKGTFISGPNYILSQDNRTVTKCSDNGWNANAIGSETIPLGTITIINFKIEKTVESYIMIGIAPKTIDQKLDVAYSKCGWYYYSYTGGLYCEPPLSYSNFKFRNDSQLPEGTIITLIVDTSIGKISYKINDSLIKTAYHVSFPESIVPCVILYNKGDSIRIIQN
;
A
#
# COMPACT_ATOMS: atom_id res chain seq x y z
N MET A 1 7.57 16.20 19.14
CA MET A 1 7.68 17.33 18.18
C MET A 1 6.90 16.93 16.92
N ILE A 2 5.95 17.75 16.49
CA ILE A 2 5.17 17.50 15.26
C ILE A 2 6.04 18.02 14.09
N GLU A 3 6.36 17.12 13.15
CA GLU A 3 7.09 17.48 11.94
C GLU A 3 6.11 18.10 10.94
N GLN A 4 6.42 19.28 10.41
CA GLN A 4 5.58 19.96 9.42
C GLN A 4 6.28 20.06 8.08
N CYS A 5 5.52 19.92 6.99
CA CYS A 5 6.01 20.17 5.65
C CYS A 5 6.34 21.66 5.48
N GLN A 6 7.57 21.96 5.11
CA GLN A 6 8.04 23.34 4.95
C GLN A 6 7.35 24.10 3.82
N CYS A 7 6.78 23.39 2.83
CA CYS A 7 6.15 24.01 1.66
C CYS A 7 4.66 24.31 1.84
N CYS A 8 3.93 23.51 2.63
CA CYS A 8 2.46 23.63 2.78
C CYS A 8 1.98 23.71 4.24
N GLY A 9 2.87 23.54 5.22
CA GLY A 9 2.54 23.54 6.64
C GLY A 9 1.77 22.30 7.13
N SER A 10 1.46 21.34 6.25
CA SER A 10 0.77 20.11 6.64
C SER A 10 1.58 19.28 7.62
N GLU A 11 0.90 18.69 8.60
CA GLU A 11 1.52 17.78 9.56
C GLU A 11 2.02 16.52 8.83
N ILE A 12 3.28 16.16 9.06
CA ILE A 12 3.89 14.92 8.58
C ILE A 12 3.80 13.88 9.68
N ARG A 13 3.22 12.73 9.37
CA ARG A 13 3.05 11.60 10.26
C ARG A 13 3.71 10.34 9.71
N ARG A 14 4.34 9.58 10.59
CA ARG A 14 4.75 8.20 10.30
C ARG A 14 3.65 7.27 10.78
N TYR A 15 3.21 6.37 9.91
CA TYR A 15 2.20 5.38 10.26
C TYR A 15 2.72 4.46 11.36
N LYS A 16 1.96 4.32 12.44
CA LYS A 16 2.32 3.49 13.59
C LYS A 16 1.43 2.26 13.75
N GLY A 17 0.38 2.16 12.96
CA GLY A 17 -0.53 1.04 12.97
C GLY A 17 0.11 -0.28 12.54
N THR A 18 -0.65 -1.34 12.69
CA THR A 18 -0.30 -2.70 12.32
C THR A 18 -1.32 -3.21 11.32
N PHE A 19 -1.25 -4.47 10.89
CA PHE A 19 -2.34 -5.11 10.16
C PHE A 19 -3.40 -5.63 11.13
N ILE A 20 -4.64 -5.72 10.67
CA ILE A 20 -5.71 -6.45 11.38
C ILE A 20 -5.86 -7.85 10.81
N SER A 21 -6.41 -8.78 11.60
CA SER A 21 -6.69 -10.13 11.15
C SER A 21 -7.73 -10.17 10.03
N GLY A 22 -7.59 -11.11 9.14
CA GLY A 22 -8.51 -11.31 8.01
C GLY A 22 -8.34 -12.67 7.36
N PRO A 23 -9.14 -12.97 6.33
CA PRO A 23 -9.09 -14.26 5.65
C PRO A 23 -7.84 -14.38 4.76
N ASN A 24 -7.43 -15.61 4.50
CA ASN A 24 -6.41 -15.98 3.51
C ASN A 24 -4.97 -15.56 3.85
N TYR A 25 -4.72 -14.97 5.01
CA TYR A 25 -3.39 -14.63 5.51
C TYR A 25 -3.29 -14.81 7.02
N ILE A 26 -2.07 -14.89 7.50
CA ILE A 26 -1.72 -14.92 8.92
C ILE A 26 -0.87 -13.72 9.28
N LEU A 27 -0.94 -13.29 10.53
CA LEU A 27 -0.15 -12.20 11.07
C LEU A 27 1.01 -12.73 11.92
N SER A 28 2.12 -12.00 11.96
CA SER A 28 3.16 -12.16 12.95
C SER A 28 2.66 -11.80 14.36
N GLN A 29 3.40 -12.18 15.40
CA GLN A 29 3.05 -11.89 16.79
C GLN A 29 2.86 -10.39 17.07
N ASP A 30 3.64 -9.52 16.40
CA ASP A 30 3.53 -8.07 16.52
C ASP A 30 2.52 -7.45 15.54
N ASN A 31 1.78 -8.27 14.80
CA ASN A 31 0.78 -7.89 13.78
C ASN A 31 1.33 -6.96 12.67
N ARG A 32 2.64 -6.88 12.49
CA ARG A 32 3.26 -6.01 11.47
C ARG A 32 3.61 -6.71 10.19
N THR A 33 3.65 -8.04 10.20
CA THR A 33 3.91 -8.85 9.02
C THR A 33 2.67 -9.64 8.67
N VAL A 34 2.26 -9.55 7.42
CA VAL A 34 1.21 -10.38 6.84
C VAL A 34 1.84 -11.40 5.90
N THR A 35 1.42 -12.66 6.01
CA THR A 35 1.87 -13.75 5.14
C THR A 35 0.67 -14.48 4.57
N LYS A 36 0.59 -14.59 3.24
CA LYS A 36 -0.49 -15.33 2.58
C LYS A 36 -0.40 -16.80 2.90
N CYS A 37 -1.50 -17.38 3.39
CA CYS A 37 -1.58 -18.80 3.78
C CYS A 37 -2.51 -19.65 2.89
N SER A 38 -3.40 -19.00 2.13
CA SER A 38 -4.28 -19.68 1.16
C SER A 38 -3.57 -19.96 -0.17
N ASP A 39 -4.22 -20.72 -1.04
CA ASP A 39 -3.75 -20.95 -2.40
C ASP A 39 -3.61 -19.66 -3.20
N ASN A 40 -2.88 -19.73 -4.32
CA ASN A 40 -2.61 -18.56 -5.17
C ASN A 40 -3.92 -17.92 -5.65
N GLY A 41 -3.96 -16.61 -5.63
CA GLY A 41 -5.12 -15.79 -6.02
C GLY A 41 -5.09 -14.41 -5.36
N TRP A 42 -5.72 -13.43 -5.98
CA TRP A 42 -5.82 -12.05 -5.50
C TRP A 42 -6.91 -11.87 -4.43
N ASN A 43 -6.85 -12.64 -3.36
CA ASN A 43 -7.89 -12.74 -2.32
C ASN A 43 -7.39 -12.58 -0.88
N ALA A 44 -6.15 -12.15 -0.70
CA ALA A 44 -5.57 -11.83 0.61
C ALA A 44 -5.41 -10.31 0.75
N ASN A 45 -6.49 -9.63 1.13
CA ASN A 45 -6.57 -8.18 1.30
C ASN A 45 -6.29 -7.81 2.75
N ALA A 46 -5.03 -7.50 3.07
CA ALA A 46 -4.64 -7.11 4.42
C ALA A 46 -4.67 -5.59 4.58
N ILE A 47 -5.42 -5.12 5.56
CA ILE A 47 -5.61 -3.70 5.82
C ILE A 47 -4.96 -3.27 7.14
N GLY A 48 -4.56 -2.00 7.19
CA GLY A 48 -4.01 -1.38 8.38
C GLY A 48 -5.04 -1.17 9.48
N SER A 49 -4.59 -1.20 10.73
CA SER A 49 -5.43 -1.03 11.93
C SER A 49 -5.88 0.41 12.15
N GLU A 50 -5.13 1.38 11.64
CA GLU A 50 -5.39 2.80 11.82
C GLU A 50 -5.74 3.47 10.49
N THR A 51 -6.69 4.40 10.54
CA THR A 51 -7.02 5.25 9.39
C THR A 51 -5.94 6.29 9.16
N ILE A 52 -5.77 6.69 7.90
CA ILE A 52 -4.92 7.80 7.48
C ILE A 52 -5.71 9.10 7.72
N PRO A 53 -5.23 10.01 8.60
CA PRO A 53 -5.98 11.23 8.93
C PRO A 53 -6.09 12.19 7.73
N LEU A 54 -7.19 12.90 7.65
CA LEU A 54 -7.37 13.97 6.65
C LEU A 54 -6.52 15.20 7.03
N GLY A 55 -6.10 15.96 6.01
CA GLY A 55 -5.29 17.18 6.18
C GLY A 55 -3.84 16.91 6.59
N THR A 56 -3.34 15.68 6.45
CA THR A 56 -1.98 15.29 6.83
C THR A 56 -1.22 14.66 5.69
N ILE A 57 0.11 14.60 5.86
CA ILE A 57 1.00 13.77 5.03
C ILE A 57 1.38 12.54 5.86
N THR A 58 0.90 11.37 5.47
CA THR A 58 1.22 10.11 6.16
C THR A 58 2.25 9.32 5.36
N ILE A 59 3.33 8.90 6.01
CA ILE A 59 4.41 8.09 5.44
C ILE A 59 4.31 6.68 6.00
N ILE A 60 4.26 5.69 5.12
CA ILE A 60 4.16 4.27 5.47
C ILE A 60 5.28 3.52 4.76
N ASN A 61 6.10 2.81 5.52
CA ASN A 61 7.16 1.98 4.95
C ASN A 61 6.75 0.50 4.99
N PHE A 62 6.75 -0.12 3.82
CA PHE A 62 6.57 -1.56 3.66
C PHE A 62 7.87 -2.21 3.24
N LYS A 63 8.17 -3.37 3.78
CA LYS A 63 9.28 -4.22 3.36
C LYS A 63 8.75 -5.52 2.80
N ILE A 64 9.16 -5.90 1.61
CA ILE A 64 8.91 -7.23 1.07
C ILE A 64 9.80 -8.22 1.84
N GLU A 65 9.19 -9.04 2.69
CA GLU A 65 9.93 -10.04 3.49
C GLU A 65 10.16 -11.31 2.70
N LYS A 66 9.14 -11.77 1.97
CA LYS A 66 9.21 -12.92 1.06
C LYS A 66 8.34 -12.69 -0.16
N THR A 67 8.80 -13.14 -1.30
CA THR A 67 7.99 -13.15 -2.51
C THR A 67 8.42 -14.24 -3.47
N VAL A 68 7.42 -14.88 -4.11
CA VAL A 68 7.67 -15.89 -5.14
C VAL A 68 7.92 -15.23 -6.49
N GLU A 69 7.07 -14.27 -6.87
CA GLU A 69 7.11 -13.61 -8.19
C GLU A 69 6.83 -12.11 -8.12
N SER A 70 6.91 -11.49 -6.96
CA SER A 70 6.54 -10.09 -6.73
C SER A 70 5.08 -9.76 -7.06
N TYR A 71 4.17 -10.71 -6.96
CA TYR A 71 2.73 -10.49 -7.19
C TYR A 71 2.07 -9.90 -5.95
N ILE A 72 2.46 -8.67 -5.66
CA ILE A 72 2.02 -7.90 -4.48
C ILE A 72 1.50 -6.54 -4.94
N MET A 73 0.29 -6.18 -4.49
CA MET A 73 -0.26 -4.83 -4.62
C MET A 73 -0.09 -4.08 -3.31
N ILE A 74 0.36 -2.83 -3.36
CA ILE A 74 0.61 -2.00 -2.18
C ILE A 74 -0.03 -0.64 -2.38
N GLY A 75 -0.87 -0.22 -1.44
CA GLY A 75 -1.55 1.04 -1.55
C GLY A 75 -2.48 1.36 -0.40
N ILE A 76 -3.59 1.98 -0.73
CA ILE A 76 -4.65 2.33 0.22
C ILE A 76 -6.01 1.92 -0.31
N ALA A 77 -6.91 1.66 0.60
CA ALA A 77 -8.30 1.33 0.31
C ALA A 77 -9.26 2.06 1.26
N PRO A 78 -10.54 2.18 0.91
CA PRO A 78 -11.56 2.53 1.89
C PRO A 78 -11.52 1.57 3.09
N LYS A 79 -11.69 2.08 4.30
CA LYS A 79 -11.72 1.25 5.51
C LYS A 79 -12.82 0.18 5.47
N THR A 80 -13.85 0.41 4.68
CA THR A 80 -15.01 -0.49 4.48
C THR A 80 -14.76 -1.59 3.46
N ILE A 81 -13.53 -1.71 2.93
CA ILE A 81 -13.20 -2.78 1.96
C ILE A 81 -13.55 -4.16 2.52
N ASP A 82 -14.21 -4.96 1.72
CA ASP A 82 -14.40 -6.38 2.04
C ASP A 82 -13.07 -7.14 1.86
N GLN A 83 -12.50 -7.60 2.97
CA GLN A 83 -11.24 -8.34 2.97
C GLN A 83 -11.32 -9.70 2.23
N LYS A 84 -12.53 -10.20 1.95
CA LYS A 84 -12.77 -11.40 1.15
C LYS A 84 -12.91 -11.11 -0.35
N LEU A 85 -12.95 -9.83 -0.73
CA LEU A 85 -13.16 -9.44 -2.12
C LEU A 85 -12.03 -9.95 -3.00
N ASP A 86 -12.37 -10.77 -3.99
CA ASP A 86 -11.41 -11.22 -4.99
C ASP A 86 -11.10 -10.10 -5.99
N VAL A 87 -9.83 -10.01 -6.42
CA VAL A 87 -9.30 -8.94 -7.30
C VAL A 87 -9.68 -7.52 -6.84
N ALA A 88 -9.61 -7.28 -5.53
CA ALA A 88 -10.00 -6.00 -4.92
C ALA A 88 -9.30 -4.78 -5.55
N TYR A 89 -8.06 -4.93 -6.02
CA TYR A 89 -7.28 -3.87 -6.67
C TYR A 89 -7.94 -3.27 -7.91
N SER A 90 -8.84 -4.01 -8.56
CA SER A 90 -9.61 -3.56 -9.73
C SER A 90 -11.01 -3.06 -9.39
N LYS A 91 -11.40 -3.09 -8.11
CA LYS A 91 -12.75 -2.77 -7.64
C LYS A 91 -12.80 -1.60 -6.67
N CYS A 92 -11.74 -1.38 -5.90
CA CYS A 92 -11.64 -0.26 -4.97
C CYS A 92 -10.20 0.01 -4.56
N GLY A 93 -9.90 1.26 -4.23
CA GLY A 93 -8.58 1.67 -3.75
C GLY A 93 -7.60 2.09 -4.83
N TRP A 94 -6.36 2.34 -4.43
CA TRP A 94 -5.28 2.84 -5.27
C TRP A 94 -4.00 2.08 -4.93
N TYR A 95 -3.42 1.40 -5.93
CA TYR A 95 -2.34 0.44 -5.71
C TYR A 95 -1.19 0.60 -6.69
N TYR A 96 -0.01 0.27 -6.20
CA TYR A 96 1.19 0.02 -6.98
C TYR A 96 1.43 -1.49 -7.04
N TYR A 97 1.69 -2.01 -8.24
CA TYR A 97 1.97 -3.43 -8.48
C TYR A 97 3.47 -3.69 -8.55
N SER A 98 4.00 -4.45 -7.60
CA SER A 98 5.44 -4.66 -7.43
C SER A 98 6.11 -5.47 -8.57
N TYR A 99 5.34 -6.26 -9.31
CA TYR A 99 5.85 -7.05 -10.44
C TYR A 99 6.18 -6.20 -11.66
N THR A 100 5.26 -5.34 -12.09
CA THR A 100 5.40 -4.56 -13.34
C THR A 100 5.67 -3.08 -13.10
N GLY A 101 5.48 -2.57 -11.88
CA GLY A 101 5.42 -1.14 -11.58
C GLY A 101 4.12 -0.48 -12.07
N GLY A 102 3.09 -1.27 -12.39
CA GLY A 102 1.79 -0.76 -12.82
C GLY A 102 1.01 -0.09 -11.70
N LEU A 103 0.10 0.82 -12.07
CA LEU A 103 -0.80 1.51 -11.16
C LEU A 103 -2.23 1.01 -11.40
N TYR A 104 -2.93 0.64 -10.33
CA TYR A 104 -4.29 0.10 -10.37
C TYR A 104 -5.20 0.86 -9.42
N CYS A 105 -6.38 1.25 -9.90
CA CYS A 105 -7.40 1.92 -9.10
C CYS A 105 -8.80 1.72 -9.69
N GLU A 106 -9.82 2.06 -8.90
CA GLU A 106 -11.22 2.11 -9.35
C GLU A 106 -11.81 3.51 -9.02
N PRO A 107 -12.41 4.22 -9.99
CA PRO A 107 -12.48 3.82 -11.41
C PRO A 107 -11.08 3.75 -12.06
N PRO A 108 -10.91 2.90 -13.07
CA PRO A 108 -9.63 2.82 -13.76
C PRO A 108 -9.24 4.18 -14.31
N LEU A 109 -8.05 4.65 -13.97
CA LEU A 109 -7.50 5.83 -14.62
C LEU A 109 -7.28 5.51 -16.10
N SER A 110 -7.46 6.53 -16.96
CA SER A 110 -7.09 6.44 -18.37
C SER A 110 -5.61 6.07 -18.61
N TYR A 111 -4.83 5.98 -17.54
CA TYR A 111 -3.42 5.59 -17.49
C TYR A 111 -3.21 4.09 -17.16
N SER A 112 -4.18 3.22 -17.35
CA SER A 112 -4.08 1.79 -17.02
C SER A 112 -2.85 1.07 -17.60
N ASN A 113 -2.16 1.70 -18.56
CA ASN A 113 -0.88 1.26 -19.10
C ASN A 113 0.33 2.05 -18.58
N PHE A 114 0.15 2.96 -17.62
CA PHE A 114 1.24 3.75 -17.09
C PHE A 114 2.11 2.88 -16.17
N LYS A 115 3.34 2.64 -16.59
CA LYS A 115 4.34 2.00 -15.75
C LYS A 115 5.02 3.08 -14.91
N PHE A 116 4.81 3.02 -13.61
CA PHE A 116 5.51 3.87 -12.66
C PHE A 116 7.03 3.63 -12.68
N ARG A 117 7.44 2.43 -13.11
CA ARG A 117 8.81 1.96 -13.21
C ARG A 117 8.98 1.06 -14.44
N ASN A 118 10.15 1.12 -15.07
CA ASN A 118 10.45 0.34 -16.28
C ASN A 118 11.19 -0.98 -16.00
N ASP A 119 11.67 -1.18 -14.79
CA ASP A 119 12.41 -2.36 -14.38
C ASP A 119 11.47 -3.47 -13.86
N SER A 120 11.94 -4.69 -13.95
CA SER A 120 11.22 -5.87 -13.53
C SER A 120 11.08 -5.97 -11.99
N GLN A 121 10.32 -6.93 -11.58
CA GLN A 121 10.04 -7.44 -10.23
C GLN A 121 10.85 -6.82 -9.08
N LEU A 122 10.18 -6.42 -8.01
CA LEU A 122 10.83 -6.02 -6.77
C LEU A 122 11.24 -7.25 -5.97
N PRO A 123 12.54 -7.41 -5.63
CA PRO A 123 13.00 -8.56 -4.86
C PRO A 123 12.66 -8.45 -3.37
N GLU A 124 12.87 -9.56 -2.66
CA GLU A 124 12.87 -9.58 -1.20
C GLU A 124 13.84 -8.54 -0.63
N GLY A 125 13.49 -7.95 0.51
CA GLY A 125 14.24 -6.87 1.14
C GLY A 125 13.92 -5.48 0.61
N THR A 126 13.21 -5.34 -0.51
CA THR A 126 12.82 -4.04 -1.05
C THR A 126 11.94 -3.28 -0.06
N ILE A 127 12.26 -2.01 0.14
CA ILE A 127 11.45 -1.07 0.93
C ILE A 127 10.64 -0.20 -0.02
N ILE A 128 9.33 -0.21 0.16
CA ILE A 128 8.37 0.61 -0.58
C ILE A 128 7.81 1.63 0.40
N THR A 129 8.13 2.89 0.18
CA THR A 129 7.57 4.01 0.94
C THR A 129 6.35 4.55 0.22
N LEU A 130 5.21 4.44 0.85
CA LEU A 130 3.94 5.03 0.42
C LEU A 130 3.76 6.36 1.16
N ILE A 131 3.51 7.42 0.41
CA ILE A 131 3.29 8.78 0.93
C ILE A 131 1.90 9.21 0.51
N VAL A 132 1.03 9.42 1.48
CA VAL A 132 -0.36 9.83 1.27
C VAL A 132 -0.54 11.24 1.82
N ASP A 133 -0.68 12.19 0.92
CA ASP A 133 -0.97 13.59 1.27
C ASP A 133 -2.48 13.83 1.08
N THR A 134 -3.21 13.74 2.19
CA THR A 134 -4.66 13.92 2.19
C THR A 134 -5.09 15.39 2.15
N SER A 135 -4.17 16.33 2.31
CA SER A 135 -4.46 17.77 2.22
C SER A 135 -4.66 18.23 0.78
N ILE A 136 -3.97 17.58 -0.16
CA ILE A 136 -4.05 17.90 -1.60
C ILE A 136 -4.45 16.70 -2.48
N GLY A 137 -4.84 15.58 -1.85
CA GLY A 137 -5.30 14.39 -2.58
C GLY A 137 -4.22 13.71 -3.40
N LYS A 138 -3.00 13.54 -2.85
CA LYS A 138 -1.87 13.02 -3.60
C LYS A 138 -1.32 11.72 -2.99
N ILE A 139 -1.10 10.71 -3.84
CA ILE A 139 -0.43 9.46 -3.46
C ILE A 139 0.88 9.36 -4.23
N SER A 140 1.96 9.12 -3.51
CA SER A 140 3.30 8.99 -4.08
C SER A 140 4.00 7.76 -3.53
N TYR A 141 4.96 7.24 -4.30
CA TYR A 141 5.80 6.11 -3.91
C TYR A 141 7.28 6.43 -4.04
N LYS A 142 8.07 5.80 -3.19
CA LYS A 142 9.51 5.73 -3.26
C LYS A 142 9.92 4.27 -3.10
N ILE A 143 10.80 3.78 -3.96
CA ILE A 143 11.32 2.40 -3.92
C ILE A 143 12.77 2.47 -3.47
N ASN A 144 13.09 1.89 -2.31
CA ASN A 144 14.41 1.99 -1.68
C ASN A 144 14.86 3.47 -1.63
N ASP A 145 16.05 3.78 -2.12
CA ASP A 145 16.62 5.13 -2.15
C ASP A 145 16.32 5.89 -3.45
N SER A 146 15.36 5.45 -4.26
CA SER A 146 14.96 6.16 -5.47
C SER A 146 14.31 7.52 -5.17
N LEU A 147 14.12 8.33 -6.19
CA LEU A 147 13.34 9.56 -6.07
C LEU A 147 11.86 9.26 -5.81
N ILE A 148 11.21 10.14 -5.05
CA ILE A 148 9.76 10.09 -4.84
C ILE A 148 9.06 10.41 -6.17
N LYS A 149 8.09 9.56 -6.54
CA LYS A 149 7.26 9.78 -7.74
C LYS A 149 5.78 9.82 -7.34
N THR A 150 5.05 10.78 -7.88
CA THR A 150 3.59 10.86 -7.71
C THR A 150 2.93 9.84 -8.61
N ALA A 151 2.04 9.03 -8.02
CA ALA A 151 1.27 8.01 -8.70
C ALA A 151 -0.15 8.46 -9.01
N TYR A 152 -0.81 9.13 -8.05
CA TYR A 152 -2.21 9.50 -8.15
C TYR A 152 -2.47 10.90 -7.63
N HIS A 153 -3.46 11.55 -8.26
CA HIS A 153 -4.17 12.71 -7.73
C HIS A 153 -5.65 12.32 -7.57
N VAL A 154 -6.13 12.29 -6.34
CA VAL A 154 -7.45 11.76 -6.01
C VAL A 154 -8.18 12.63 -4.99
N SER A 155 -9.51 12.56 -5.00
CA SER A 155 -10.34 13.06 -3.91
C SER A 155 -10.70 11.86 -3.02
N PHE A 156 -10.25 11.86 -1.77
CA PHE A 156 -10.53 10.76 -0.86
C PHE A 156 -11.98 10.83 -0.37
N PRO A 157 -12.82 9.82 -0.66
CA PRO A 157 -14.25 9.91 -0.36
C PRO A 157 -14.55 9.78 1.14
N GLU A 158 -13.79 8.96 1.86
CA GLU A 158 -14.04 8.62 3.26
C GLU A 158 -12.75 8.20 3.97
N SER A 159 -12.90 7.53 5.13
CA SER A 159 -11.80 6.93 5.86
C SER A 159 -11.04 5.91 5.02
N ILE A 160 -9.76 6.13 4.86
CA ILE A 160 -8.85 5.27 4.12
C ILE A 160 -7.85 4.62 5.07
N VAL A 161 -7.40 3.44 4.69
CA VAL A 161 -6.40 2.64 5.42
C VAL A 161 -5.31 2.15 4.47
N PRO A 162 -4.10 1.89 4.95
CA PRO A 162 -3.12 1.12 4.17
C PRO A 162 -3.71 -0.23 3.80
N CYS A 163 -3.42 -0.68 2.57
CA CYS A 163 -3.87 -1.98 2.10
C CYS A 163 -2.80 -2.65 1.26
N VAL A 164 -2.56 -3.93 1.52
CA VAL A 164 -1.72 -4.78 0.67
C VAL A 164 -2.52 -5.98 0.21
N ILE A 165 -2.31 -6.41 -1.04
CA ILE A 165 -2.98 -7.58 -1.60
C ILE A 165 -1.92 -8.55 -2.08
N LEU A 166 -1.96 -9.78 -1.57
CA LEU A 166 -0.98 -10.83 -1.85
C LEU A 166 -1.59 -11.90 -2.75
N TYR A 167 -0.82 -12.36 -3.74
CA TYR A 167 -1.24 -13.38 -4.69
C TYR A 167 -0.72 -14.77 -4.36
N ASN A 168 0.61 -14.95 -4.24
CA ASN A 168 1.20 -16.26 -4.05
C ASN A 168 1.17 -16.68 -2.58
N LYS A 169 0.86 -17.94 -2.33
CA LYS A 169 1.04 -18.54 -1.01
C LYS A 169 2.49 -18.40 -0.56
N GLY A 170 2.69 -17.86 0.63
CA GLY A 170 4.00 -17.56 1.19
C GLY A 170 4.52 -16.16 0.94
N ASP A 171 3.92 -15.37 0.02
CA ASP A 171 4.23 -13.94 -0.09
C ASP A 171 4.03 -13.26 1.26
N SER A 172 4.98 -12.41 1.64
CA SER A 172 4.98 -11.78 2.96
C SER A 172 5.48 -10.34 2.89
N ILE A 173 4.77 -9.44 3.55
CA ILE A 173 5.10 -8.01 3.62
C ILE A 173 4.99 -7.51 5.05
N ARG A 174 5.88 -6.59 5.43
CA ARG A 174 5.97 -6.01 6.76
C ARG A 174 5.80 -4.50 6.74
N ILE A 175 5.05 -3.94 7.69
CA ILE A 175 5.07 -2.51 8.02
C ILE A 175 6.29 -2.25 8.91
N ILE A 176 7.21 -1.39 8.43
CA ILE A 176 8.39 -0.99 9.19
C ILE A 176 8.10 0.32 9.91
N GLN A 177 8.46 0.38 11.19
CA GLN A 177 8.49 1.63 11.96
C GLN A 177 9.94 2.11 12.04
N ASN A 178 10.19 3.27 11.48
CA ASN A 178 11.45 4.00 11.61
C ASN A 178 11.30 5.08 12.69
#